data_fefc2558feac655b215cb681a179df08
#
_entry.id   fefc2558feac655b215cb681a179df08
#
_cell.length_a   1.000
_cell.length_b   1.000
_cell.length_c   1.000
_cell.angle_alpha   90.00
_cell.angle_beta   90.00
_cell.angle_gamma   90.00
#
_symmetry.space_group_name_H-M   'P 1'
#
loop_
_entity.id
_entity.type
_entity.pdbx_description
1 polymer ?
#
loop_
_entity_poly.entity_id
_entity_poly.type
_entity_poly.pdbx_seq_one_letter_code
_entity_poly.pdbx_strand_id
1 'polypeptide(L)'
;MSATLTLPPAADLFLSAQPFALERGGELPALELAYELVGPARDDAPCIVVQGGISAHPHVASSPRDPAPGWWQAQVGEGRALDPRRVRILSLEFLGTRQDAVVSSGDQARATARLLDQLGIERLHAFVGASYGGMVALKFGELFPERVERIVAISAPDRSCAFATAWRALQRELLAFGARHDEREGVALARAFAMLSYRSPQELEERFGGDAREVDGVLRFPVEEWLLAKGREFATRFEAGAYSRLSRAIDLHRCDVTRISASTTLIGADPDLIVPFEQLRAVAAKFPTPPRLKRITSSFGHDAFLKESAALGALQTEALS
;
A
#
# COMPACT_ATOMS: atom_id res chain seq x y z
N MET A 1 -25.02 -9.06 6.88
CA MET A 1 -24.61 -9.98 5.79
C MET A 1 -23.31 -9.44 5.25
N SER A 2 -22.20 -10.15 5.45
CA SER A 2 -20.90 -9.72 4.89
C SER A 2 -20.99 -9.78 3.37
N ALA A 3 -20.82 -8.66 2.70
CA ALA A 3 -20.70 -8.66 1.26
C ALA A 3 -19.45 -9.46 0.90
N THR A 4 -19.62 -10.54 0.15
CA THR A 4 -18.51 -11.32 -0.35
C THR A 4 -17.70 -10.41 -1.29
N LEU A 5 -16.54 -9.95 -0.86
CA LEU A 5 -15.63 -9.19 -1.72
C LEU A 5 -15.30 -10.03 -2.95
N THR A 6 -15.71 -9.54 -4.11
CA THR A 6 -15.45 -10.22 -5.37
C THR A 6 -13.94 -10.23 -5.64
N LEU A 7 -13.39 -11.40 -5.96
CA LEU A 7 -11.99 -11.50 -6.38
C LEU A 7 -11.79 -10.77 -7.71
N PRO A 8 -10.65 -10.07 -7.92
CA PRO A 8 -10.25 -9.63 -9.25
C PRO A 8 -10.19 -10.84 -10.21
N PRO A 9 -10.53 -10.68 -11.51
CA PRO A 9 -10.65 -11.79 -12.46
C PRO A 9 -9.40 -12.69 -12.58
N ALA A 10 -8.21 -12.11 -12.40
CA ALA A 10 -6.94 -12.86 -12.47
C ALA A 10 -6.43 -13.34 -11.12
N ALA A 11 -7.10 -12.99 -10.02
CA ALA A 11 -6.63 -13.35 -8.69
C ALA A 11 -6.92 -14.83 -8.38
N ASP A 12 -5.92 -15.47 -7.78
CA ASP A 12 -6.06 -16.78 -7.16
C ASP A 12 -6.33 -16.60 -5.65
N LEU A 13 -6.89 -17.62 -5.02
CA LEU A 13 -7.17 -17.62 -3.59
C LEU A 13 -6.20 -18.58 -2.88
N PHE A 14 -5.37 -18.04 -2.01
CA PHE A 14 -4.59 -18.83 -1.07
C PHE A 14 -5.46 -19.17 0.14
N LEU A 15 -5.57 -20.45 0.43
CA LEU A 15 -6.28 -20.99 1.60
C LEU A 15 -5.34 -21.87 2.41
N SER A 16 -5.12 -21.53 3.65
CA SER A 16 -4.42 -22.39 4.60
C SER A 16 -5.36 -22.72 5.76
N ALA A 17 -5.66 -24.01 5.93
CA ALA A 17 -6.50 -24.50 7.04
C ALA A 17 -5.77 -24.49 8.40
N GLN A 18 -4.48 -24.15 8.42
CA GLN A 18 -3.74 -24.05 9.68
C GLN A 18 -4.05 -22.74 10.37
N PRO A 19 -4.32 -22.74 11.67
CA PRO A 19 -4.53 -21.53 12.44
C PRO A 19 -3.37 -20.54 12.27
N PHE A 20 -3.71 -19.26 12.27
CA PHE A 20 -2.75 -18.16 12.12
C PHE A 20 -2.81 -17.24 13.34
N ALA A 21 -1.81 -17.39 14.23
CA ALA A 21 -1.71 -16.55 15.42
C ALA A 21 -1.42 -15.09 15.05
N LEU A 22 -2.16 -14.15 15.64
CA LEU A 22 -1.99 -12.73 15.42
C LEU A 22 -1.03 -12.12 16.45
N GLU A 23 -0.23 -11.16 16.03
CA GLU A 23 0.78 -10.49 16.86
C GLU A 23 0.17 -9.79 18.10
N ARG A 24 -1.07 -9.32 17.97
CA ARG A 24 -1.80 -8.62 19.05
C ARG A 24 -2.72 -9.52 19.86
N GLY A 25 -2.56 -10.82 19.71
CA GLY A 25 -3.37 -11.84 20.39
C GLY A 25 -4.57 -12.30 19.55
N GLY A 26 -5.06 -13.49 19.89
CA GLY A 26 -6.06 -14.19 19.09
C GLY A 26 -5.43 -14.92 17.91
N GLU A 27 -6.28 -15.60 17.15
CA GLU A 27 -5.87 -16.31 15.94
C GLU A 27 -6.97 -16.28 14.88
N LEU A 28 -6.58 -16.39 13.63
CA LEU A 28 -7.49 -16.71 12.55
C LEU A 28 -7.55 -18.23 12.40
N PRO A 29 -8.74 -18.85 12.32
CA PRO A 29 -8.86 -20.30 12.18
C PRO A 29 -8.30 -20.81 10.85
N ALA A 30 -8.27 -19.95 9.86
CA ALA A 30 -7.71 -20.19 8.54
C ALA A 30 -7.13 -18.89 7.99
N LEU A 31 -6.14 -19.01 7.11
CA LEU A 31 -5.59 -17.87 6.38
C LEU A 31 -6.17 -17.87 4.96
N GLU A 32 -6.85 -16.79 4.60
CA GLU A 32 -7.41 -16.57 3.27
C GLU A 32 -6.86 -15.27 2.70
N LEU A 33 -6.20 -15.34 1.53
CA LEU A 33 -5.62 -14.19 0.84
C LEU A 33 -5.84 -14.31 -0.67
N ALA A 34 -6.36 -13.26 -1.27
CA ALA A 34 -6.32 -13.14 -2.73
C ALA A 34 -4.92 -12.69 -3.17
N TYR A 35 -4.42 -13.31 -4.23
CA TYR A 35 -3.13 -12.93 -4.82
C TYR A 35 -3.14 -13.07 -6.34
N GLU A 36 -2.24 -12.38 -7.00
CA GLU A 36 -1.97 -12.53 -8.43
C GLU A 36 -0.47 -12.75 -8.63
N LEU A 37 -0.12 -13.79 -9.40
CA LEU A 37 1.25 -14.10 -9.79
C LEU A 37 1.35 -14.01 -11.31
N VAL A 38 2.10 -13.04 -11.80
CA VAL A 38 2.30 -12.76 -13.23
C VAL A 38 3.78 -12.90 -13.57
N GLY A 39 4.09 -13.47 -14.73
CA GLY A 39 5.46 -13.57 -15.20
C GLY A 39 5.78 -14.94 -15.77
N PRO A 40 7.08 -15.29 -15.93
CA PRO A 40 7.50 -16.56 -16.48
C PRO A 40 7.02 -17.74 -15.65
N ALA A 41 6.55 -18.80 -16.32
CA ALA A 41 6.09 -20.03 -15.65
C ALA A 41 7.24 -20.86 -15.03
N ARG A 42 8.49 -20.55 -15.33
CA ARG A 42 9.66 -21.28 -14.80
C ARG A 42 9.92 -20.90 -13.34
N ASP A 43 10.19 -21.90 -12.52
CA ASP A 43 10.33 -21.73 -11.06
C ASP A 43 11.61 -20.98 -10.65
N ASP A 44 12.66 -21.01 -11.48
CA ASP A 44 13.93 -20.33 -11.26
C ASP A 44 13.90 -18.83 -11.58
N ALA A 45 12.79 -18.31 -12.15
CA ALA A 45 12.69 -16.89 -12.44
C ALA A 45 12.63 -16.06 -11.14
N PRO A 46 13.39 -14.95 -11.06
CA PRO A 46 13.38 -14.09 -9.86
C PRO A 46 11.96 -13.65 -9.52
N CYS A 47 11.59 -13.75 -8.24
CA CYS A 47 10.28 -13.32 -7.77
C CYS A 47 10.38 -12.00 -7.02
N ILE A 48 9.49 -11.07 -7.35
CA ILE A 48 9.34 -9.76 -6.70
C ILE A 48 7.93 -9.66 -6.14
N VAL A 49 7.82 -9.42 -4.83
CA VAL A 49 6.54 -9.01 -4.23
C VAL A 49 6.32 -7.54 -4.47
N VAL A 50 5.10 -7.17 -4.90
CA VAL A 50 4.68 -5.79 -5.13
C VAL A 50 3.42 -5.51 -4.31
N GLN A 51 3.50 -4.56 -3.36
CA GLN A 51 2.35 -4.12 -2.56
C GLN A 51 2.24 -2.60 -2.52
N GLY A 52 1.02 -2.08 -2.68
CA GLY A 52 0.72 -0.66 -2.62
C GLY A 52 0.24 -0.18 -1.25
N GLY A 53 -0.49 0.94 -1.24
CA GLY A 53 -1.22 1.40 -0.05
C GLY A 53 -2.42 0.49 0.26
N ILE A 54 -3.10 0.76 1.36
CA ILE A 54 -4.21 -0.09 1.86
C ILE A 54 -5.37 -0.30 0.86
N SER A 55 -5.49 0.55 -0.14
CA SER A 55 -6.51 0.45 -1.20
C SER A 55 -6.04 -0.29 -2.45
N ALA A 56 -4.78 -0.73 -2.49
CA ALA A 56 -4.26 -1.53 -3.58
C ALA A 56 -4.80 -2.97 -3.48
N HIS A 57 -5.16 -3.50 -4.63
CA HIS A 57 -5.62 -4.89 -4.79
C HIS A 57 -4.52 -5.74 -5.48
N PRO A 58 -4.66 -7.07 -5.57
CA PRO A 58 -3.62 -7.93 -6.17
C PRO A 58 -3.29 -7.59 -7.63
N HIS A 59 -4.23 -7.01 -8.38
CA HIS A 59 -4.03 -6.68 -9.79
C HIS A 59 -3.16 -5.43 -9.96
N VAL A 60 -1.85 -5.63 -10.16
CA VAL A 60 -0.84 -4.54 -10.27
C VAL A 60 -0.83 -3.95 -11.68
N ALA A 61 -0.96 -4.79 -12.69
CA ALA A 61 -0.95 -4.40 -14.11
C ALA A 61 -1.74 -5.40 -14.95
N SER A 62 -2.13 -4.99 -16.16
CA SER A 62 -2.79 -5.87 -17.12
C SER A 62 -1.97 -7.15 -17.40
N SER A 63 -2.67 -8.25 -17.50
CA SER A 63 -2.11 -9.58 -17.79
C SER A 63 -2.95 -10.35 -18.82
N PRO A 64 -2.49 -11.47 -19.36
CA PRO A 64 -3.32 -12.32 -20.22
C PRO A 64 -4.60 -12.84 -19.54
N ARG A 65 -4.62 -12.94 -18.19
CA ARG A 65 -5.78 -13.38 -17.41
C ARG A 65 -6.76 -12.24 -17.11
N ASP A 66 -6.27 -10.99 -17.02
CA ASP A 66 -7.06 -9.79 -16.83
C ASP A 66 -6.44 -8.64 -17.64
N PRO A 67 -7.05 -8.24 -18.76
CA PRO A 67 -6.55 -7.16 -19.61
C PRO A 67 -6.82 -5.75 -19.04
N ALA A 68 -7.61 -5.63 -17.96
CA ALA A 68 -7.85 -4.34 -17.33
C ALA A 68 -6.55 -3.72 -16.81
N PRO A 69 -6.39 -2.40 -16.81
CA PRO A 69 -5.21 -1.77 -16.23
C PRO A 69 -5.20 -1.95 -14.71
N GLY A 70 -4.07 -2.40 -14.17
CA GLY A 70 -3.87 -2.49 -12.73
C GLY A 70 -3.54 -1.15 -12.09
N TRP A 71 -3.50 -1.14 -10.75
CA TRP A 71 -3.28 0.08 -9.97
C TRP A 71 -1.89 0.71 -10.17
N TRP A 72 -0.92 -0.09 -10.64
CA TRP A 72 0.45 0.37 -10.92
C TRP A 72 0.92 0.09 -12.36
N GLN A 73 -0.02 0.08 -13.28
CA GLN A 73 0.23 -0.19 -14.70
C GLN A 73 1.46 0.55 -15.26
N ALA A 74 1.69 1.78 -14.80
CA ALA A 74 2.81 2.59 -15.27
C ALA A 74 4.19 2.06 -14.85
N GLN A 75 4.31 1.16 -13.88
CA GLN A 75 5.58 0.63 -13.37
C GLN A 75 5.90 -0.76 -13.93
N VAL A 76 4.92 -1.45 -14.50
CA VAL A 76 5.05 -2.83 -15.00
C VAL A 76 5.04 -2.83 -16.51
N GLY A 77 5.96 -3.57 -17.13
CA GLY A 77 5.99 -3.74 -18.58
C GLY A 77 7.38 -4.00 -19.15
N GLU A 78 7.44 -4.20 -20.46
CA GLU A 78 8.68 -4.44 -21.19
C GLU A 78 9.71 -3.32 -20.99
N GLY A 79 10.95 -3.70 -20.67
CA GLY A 79 12.06 -2.79 -20.45
C GLY A 79 12.01 -2.00 -19.16
N ARG A 80 11.01 -2.25 -18.28
CA ARG A 80 10.92 -1.66 -16.94
C ARG A 80 11.58 -2.55 -15.90
N ALA A 81 11.80 -2.03 -14.71
CA ALA A 81 12.31 -2.80 -13.58
C ALA A 81 11.40 -3.99 -13.23
N LEU A 82 10.09 -3.80 -13.35
CA LEU A 82 9.06 -4.85 -13.19
C LEU A 82 8.63 -5.36 -14.60
N ASP A 83 9.53 -6.04 -15.29
CA ASP A 83 9.26 -6.65 -16.62
C ASP A 83 8.75 -8.09 -16.43
N PRO A 84 7.45 -8.36 -16.70
CA PRO A 84 6.87 -9.70 -16.50
C PRO A 84 7.39 -10.76 -17.47
N ARG A 85 8.26 -10.43 -18.41
CA ARG A 85 8.99 -11.42 -19.24
C ARG A 85 10.25 -11.94 -18.54
N ARG A 86 10.74 -11.21 -17.51
CA ARG A 86 12.00 -11.49 -16.84
C ARG A 86 11.83 -11.91 -15.39
N VAL A 87 10.84 -11.37 -14.70
CA VAL A 87 10.58 -11.60 -13.27
C VAL A 87 9.15 -12.06 -13.03
N ARG A 88 8.96 -12.86 -12.01
CA ARG A 88 7.64 -13.15 -11.46
C ARG A 88 7.23 -12.02 -10.54
N ILE A 89 6.06 -11.43 -10.76
CA ILE A 89 5.48 -10.36 -9.94
C ILE A 89 4.36 -10.98 -9.13
N LEU A 90 4.55 -11.04 -7.83
CA LEU A 90 3.56 -11.51 -6.87
C LEU A 90 2.96 -10.30 -6.15
N SER A 91 1.65 -10.15 -6.22
CA SER A 91 0.92 -9.17 -5.44
C SER A 91 -0.20 -9.86 -4.68
N LEU A 92 -0.47 -9.40 -3.46
CA LEU A 92 -1.47 -10.01 -2.59
C LEU A 92 -2.26 -8.93 -1.86
N GLU A 93 -3.50 -9.25 -1.49
CA GLU A 93 -4.30 -8.38 -0.65
C GLU A 93 -3.77 -8.36 0.79
N PHE A 94 -4.17 -7.36 1.55
CA PHE A 94 -3.83 -7.29 2.96
C PHE A 94 -4.78 -8.11 3.82
N LEU A 95 -4.24 -8.80 4.83
CA LEU A 95 -5.04 -9.31 5.95
C LEU A 95 -5.85 -8.17 6.55
N GLY A 96 -7.07 -8.45 6.99
CA GLY A 96 -8.00 -7.44 7.48
C GLY A 96 -8.89 -6.86 6.38
N THR A 97 -8.64 -7.18 5.10
CA THR A 97 -9.58 -6.90 4.03
C THR A 97 -10.82 -7.78 4.16
N ARG A 98 -10.62 -9.09 4.34
CA ARG A 98 -11.70 -10.09 4.49
C ARG A 98 -11.93 -10.53 5.94
N GLN A 99 -10.88 -10.56 6.74
CA GLN A 99 -10.93 -11.03 8.12
C GLN A 99 -11.29 -9.89 9.08
N ASP A 100 -12.21 -10.16 10.00
CA ASP A 100 -12.55 -9.21 11.07
C ASP A 100 -11.63 -9.40 12.28
N ALA A 101 -10.40 -8.91 12.15
CA ALA A 101 -9.36 -9.04 13.17
C ALA A 101 -8.46 -7.80 13.21
N VAL A 102 -7.88 -7.53 14.38
CA VAL A 102 -6.82 -6.53 14.53
C VAL A 102 -5.52 -7.11 13.98
N VAL A 103 -5.07 -6.58 12.87
CA VAL A 103 -3.87 -7.03 12.17
C VAL A 103 -2.74 -6.01 12.28
N SER A 104 -1.51 -6.49 12.22
CA SER A 104 -0.29 -5.67 12.21
C SER A 104 0.49 -5.87 10.91
N SER A 105 1.52 -5.06 10.69
CA SER A 105 2.46 -5.29 9.60
C SER A 105 3.26 -6.59 9.78
N GLY A 106 3.45 -7.06 11.03
CA GLY A 106 4.04 -8.36 11.32
C GLY A 106 3.15 -9.51 10.87
N ASP A 107 1.83 -9.39 11.06
CA ASP A 107 0.87 -10.36 10.54
C ASP A 107 0.89 -10.40 9.02
N GLN A 108 0.95 -9.24 8.35
CA GLN A 108 1.07 -9.15 6.89
C GLN A 108 2.34 -9.85 6.40
N ALA A 109 3.48 -9.59 7.03
CA ALA A 109 4.76 -10.20 6.67
C ALA A 109 4.74 -11.74 6.84
N ARG A 110 4.17 -12.24 7.94
CA ARG A 110 4.03 -13.68 8.17
C ARG A 110 3.04 -14.35 7.21
N ALA A 111 1.96 -13.65 6.87
CA ALA A 111 1.00 -14.13 5.87
C ALA A 111 1.64 -14.21 4.47
N THR A 112 2.44 -13.19 4.10
CA THR A 112 3.24 -13.21 2.87
C THR A 112 4.20 -14.40 2.88
N ALA A 113 4.92 -14.65 3.99
CA ALA A 113 5.85 -15.79 4.08
C ALA A 113 5.13 -17.14 3.88
N ARG A 114 3.95 -17.34 4.49
CA ARG A 114 3.15 -18.56 4.27
C ARG A 114 2.70 -18.74 2.82
N LEU A 115 2.32 -17.65 2.15
CA LEU A 115 1.99 -17.70 0.72
C LEU A 115 3.22 -18.09 -0.12
N LEU A 116 4.39 -17.52 0.19
CA LEU A 116 5.65 -17.88 -0.49
C LEU A 116 5.99 -19.37 -0.31
N ASP A 117 5.81 -19.91 0.90
CA ASP A 117 6.03 -21.34 1.18
C ASP A 117 5.10 -22.22 0.34
N GLN A 118 3.81 -21.85 0.23
CA GLN A 118 2.84 -22.57 -0.62
C GLN A 118 3.20 -22.53 -2.09
N LEU A 119 3.79 -21.42 -2.54
CA LEU A 119 4.23 -21.22 -3.94
C LEU A 119 5.64 -21.80 -4.24
N GLY A 120 6.29 -22.41 -3.23
CA GLY A 120 7.65 -22.94 -3.36
C GLY A 120 8.71 -21.86 -3.60
N ILE A 121 8.45 -20.62 -3.14
CA ILE A 121 9.38 -19.49 -3.31
C ILE A 121 10.18 -19.33 -2.01
N GLU A 122 11.40 -19.87 -2.01
CA GLU A 122 12.27 -19.84 -0.83
C GLU A 122 12.78 -18.43 -0.52
N ARG A 123 13.12 -17.66 -1.55
CA ARG A 123 13.71 -16.33 -1.41
C ARG A 123 13.22 -15.37 -2.47
N LEU A 124 12.85 -14.18 -2.05
CA LEU A 124 12.50 -13.09 -2.95
C LEU A 124 13.75 -12.42 -3.51
N HIS A 125 13.75 -12.13 -4.79
CA HIS A 125 14.71 -11.21 -5.40
C HIS A 125 14.52 -9.79 -4.85
N ALA A 126 13.26 -9.36 -4.70
CA ALA A 126 12.95 -8.09 -4.04
C ALA A 126 11.54 -8.07 -3.42
N PHE A 127 11.37 -7.19 -2.44
CA PHE A 127 10.07 -6.74 -2.00
C PHE A 127 9.95 -5.24 -2.31
N VAL A 128 9.07 -4.87 -3.22
CA VAL A 128 8.79 -3.49 -3.61
C VAL A 128 7.48 -3.08 -3.00
N GLY A 129 7.51 -2.12 -2.09
CA GLY A 129 6.32 -1.67 -1.39
C GLY A 129 6.18 -0.16 -1.37
N ALA A 130 4.94 0.35 -1.55
CA ALA A 130 4.63 1.76 -1.41
C ALA A 130 3.68 1.99 -0.24
N SER A 131 3.91 3.05 0.56
CA SER A 131 3.10 3.38 1.74
C SER A 131 3.00 2.18 2.70
N TYR A 132 1.81 1.68 3.01
CA TYR A 132 1.66 0.52 3.89
C TYR A 132 2.36 -0.73 3.35
N GLY A 133 2.35 -0.97 2.04
CA GLY A 133 3.12 -2.06 1.42
C GLY A 133 4.63 -1.94 1.65
N GLY A 134 5.16 -0.71 1.68
CA GLY A 134 6.55 -0.45 2.04
C GLY A 134 6.85 -0.72 3.52
N MET A 135 5.91 -0.42 4.41
CA MET A 135 6.00 -0.78 5.83
C MET A 135 6.01 -2.30 6.01
N VAL A 136 5.19 -3.04 5.24
CA VAL A 136 5.19 -4.50 5.23
C VAL A 136 6.49 -5.05 4.68
N ALA A 137 7.06 -4.46 3.62
CA ALA A 137 8.35 -4.86 3.06
C ALA A 137 9.49 -4.71 4.09
N LEU A 138 9.54 -3.60 4.82
CA LEU A 138 10.51 -3.41 5.91
C LEU A 138 10.31 -4.44 7.02
N LYS A 139 9.05 -4.69 7.41
CA LYS A 139 8.73 -5.68 8.45
C LYS A 139 9.03 -7.11 8.01
N PHE A 140 8.87 -7.42 6.72
CA PHE A 140 9.28 -8.69 6.15
C PHE A 140 10.80 -8.88 6.24
N GLY A 141 11.58 -7.87 5.89
CA GLY A 141 13.04 -7.91 6.01
C GLY A 141 13.52 -8.04 7.46
N GLU A 142 12.80 -7.44 8.43
CA GLU A 142 13.09 -7.62 9.86
C GLU A 142 12.84 -9.06 10.35
N LEU A 143 11.69 -9.64 9.96
CA LEU A 143 11.27 -10.96 10.45
C LEU A 143 11.90 -12.13 9.69
N PHE A 144 12.22 -11.92 8.42
CA PHE A 144 12.72 -12.95 7.50
C PHE A 144 13.94 -12.45 6.70
N PRO A 145 15.04 -12.07 7.37
CA PRO A 145 16.19 -11.43 6.71
C PRO A 145 16.81 -12.29 5.61
N GLU A 146 16.73 -13.63 5.73
CA GLU A 146 17.26 -14.57 4.72
C GLU A 146 16.32 -14.79 3.53
N ARG A 147 15.05 -14.34 3.64
CA ARG A 147 14.01 -14.59 2.63
C ARG A 147 13.88 -13.48 1.57
N VAL A 148 14.68 -12.42 1.66
CA VAL A 148 14.63 -11.30 0.70
C VAL A 148 16.03 -10.73 0.45
N GLU A 149 16.36 -10.49 -0.82
CA GLU A 149 17.66 -9.90 -1.20
C GLU A 149 17.63 -8.39 -1.20
N ARG A 150 16.55 -7.80 -1.70
CA ARG A 150 16.39 -6.35 -1.85
C ARG A 150 15.05 -5.88 -1.33
N ILE A 151 15.05 -4.70 -0.74
CA ILE A 151 13.83 -4.01 -0.31
C ILE A 151 13.80 -2.64 -0.97
N VAL A 152 12.69 -2.31 -1.62
CA VAL A 152 12.40 -0.97 -2.11
C VAL A 152 11.16 -0.47 -1.37
N ALA A 153 11.38 0.38 -0.36
CA ALA A 153 10.32 0.95 0.46
C ALA A 153 10.08 2.41 0.08
N ILE A 154 8.88 2.68 -0.45
CA ILE A 154 8.51 3.98 -1.02
C ILE A 154 7.52 4.66 -0.07
N SER A 155 7.84 5.87 0.39
CA SER A 155 7.03 6.64 1.35
C SER A 155 6.59 5.78 2.55
N ALA A 156 7.55 5.04 3.14
CA ALA A 156 7.30 4.07 4.19
C ALA A 156 8.36 4.16 5.31
N PRO A 157 8.00 4.65 6.50
CA PRO A 157 8.89 4.74 7.66
C PRO A 157 8.87 3.46 8.51
N ASP A 158 9.75 3.39 9.52
CA ASP A 158 9.78 2.34 10.54
C ASP A 158 8.60 2.37 11.52
N ARG A 159 7.88 3.48 11.57
CA ARG A 159 6.68 3.70 12.38
C ARG A 159 5.87 4.88 11.86
N SER A 160 4.58 4.88 12.14
CA SER A 160 3.74 6.04 11.88
C SER A 160 4.13 7.23 12.79
N CYS A 161 4.20 8.44 12.26
CA CYS A 161 4.35 9.65 13.04
C CYS A 161 3.03 10.10 13.69
N ALA A 162 3.10 10.91 14.74
CA ALA A 162 1.92 11.35 15.49
C ALA A 162 0.91 12.12 14.62
N PHE A 163 1.40 12.98 13.71
CA PHE A 163 0.54 13.74 12.79
C PHE A 163 -0.28 12.80 11.89
N ALA A 164 0.38 11.84 11.25
CA ALA A 164 -0.29 10.87 10.38
C ALA A 164 -1.27 9.97 11.15
N THR A 165 -0.92 9.58 12.40
CA THR A 165 -1.82 8.83 13.28
C THR A 165 -3.05 9.66 13.68
N ALA A 166 -2.88 10.94 14.02
CA ALA A 166 -4.00 11.84 14.34
C ALA A 166 -4.95 11.98 13.14
N TRP A 167 -4.41 12.17 11.95
CA TRP A 167 -5.19 12.26 10.72
C TRP A 167 -6.03 10.99 10.49
N ARG A 168 -5.42 9.80 10.61
CA ARG A 168 -6.13 8.53 10.47
C ARG A 168 -7.11 8.26 11.62
N ALA A 169 -6.85 8.76 12.81
CA ALA A 169 -7.81 8.66 13.91
C ALA A 169 -9.11 9.37 13.56
N LEU A 170 -9.06 10.61 13.04
CA LEU A 170 -10.25 11.34 12.60
C LEU A 170 -10.97 10.64 11.42
N GLN A 171 -10.23 10.02 10.50
CA GLN A 171 -10.85 9.18 9.44
C GLN A 171 -11.65 8.02 10.05
N ARG A 172 -11.12 7.35 11.06
CA ARG A 172 -11.85 6.26 11.74
C ARG A 172 -13.07 6.75 12.52
N GLU A 173 -13.02 7.95 13.09
CA GLU A 173 -14.21 8.56 13.71
C GLU A 173 -15.30 8.87 12.66
N LEU A 174 -14.92 9.34 11.46
CA LEU A 174 -15.87 9.51 10.35
C LEU A 174 -16.50 8.18 9.92
N LEU A 175 -15.72 7.09 9.85
CA LEU A 175 -16.24 5.75 9.58
C LEU A 175 -17.22 5.31 10.69
N ALA A 176 -16.86 5.48 11.96
CA ALA A 176 -17.70 5.13 13.10
C ALA A 176 -18.98 5.98 13.17
N PHE A 177 -18.92 7.24 12.78
CA PHE A 177 -20.10 8.10 12.65
C PHE A 177 -21.00 7.60 11.52
N GLY A 178 -20.42 7.33 10.34
CA GLY A 178 -21.15 6.81 9.17
C GLY A 178 -21.84 5.48 9.46
N ALA A 179 -21.19 4.56 10.18
CA ALA A 179 -21.79 3.27 10.54
C ALA A 179 -23.12 3.39 11.34
N ARG A 180 -23.39 4.55 11.97
CA ARG A 180 -24.65 4.83 12.70
C ARG A 180 -25.71 5.54 11.88
N HIS A 181 -25.35 6.06 10.70
CA HIS A 181 -26.22 6.87 9.86
C HIS A 181 -26.31 6.35 8.43
N ASP A 182 -25.20 6.45 7.70
CA ASP A 182 -25.02 5.93 6.35
C ASP A 182 -23.54 5.50 6.23
N GLU A 183 -23.32 4.18 6.23
CA GLU A 183 -21.96 3.60 6.19
C GLU A 183 -21.21 4.02 4.93
N ARG A 184 -21.89 4.08 3.79
CA ARG A 184 -21.30 4.44 2.51
C ARG A 184 -20.87 5.91 2.49
N GLU A 185 -21.69 6.79 3.03
CA GLU A 185 -21.34 8.21 3.17
C GLU A 185 -20.20 8.39 4.17
N GLY A 186 -20.16 7.62 5.25
CA GLY A 186 -19.03 7.60 6.20
C GLY A 186 -17.72 7.23 5.52
N VAL A 187 -17.71 6.21 4.66
CA VAL A 187 -16.53 5.83 3.86
C VAL A 187 -16.15 6.94 2.89
N ALA A 188 -17.12 7.57 2.23
CA ALA A 188 -16.88 8.67 1.29
C ALA A 188 -16.23 9.87 2.00
N LEU A 189 -16.76 10.29 3.14
CA LEU A 189 -16.21 11.40 3.92
C LEU A 189 -14.82 11.08 4.49
N ALA A 190 -14.61 9.88 5.03
CA ALA A 190 -13.30 9.45 5.51
C ALA A 190 -12.25 9.45 4.40
N ARG A 191 -12.61 9.03 3.18
CA ARG A 191 -11.73 9.08 2.01
C ARG A 191 -11.49 10.50 1.54
N ALA A 192 -12.51 11.35 1.45
CA ALA A 192 -12.37 12.75 1.10
C ALA A 192 -11.40 13.45 2.07
N PHE A 193 -11.55 13.21 3.37
CA PHE A 193 -10.63 13.72 4.38
C PHE A 193 -9.19 13.17 4.21
N ALA A 194 -9.04 11.88 3.87
CA ALA A 194 -7.73 11.29 3.59
C ALA A 194 -7.01 11.98 2.44
N MET A 195 -7.72 12.36 1.37
CA MET A 195 -7.13 12.99 0.19
C MET A 195 -6.41 14.30 0.50
N LEU A 196 -6.82 15.03 1.54
CA LEU A 196 -6.14 16.24 2.00
C LEU A 196 -4.72 15.98 2.51
N SER A 197 -4.45 14.80 3.06
CA SER A 197 -3.12 14.43 3.53
C SER A 197 -2.24 13.79 2.45
N TYR A 198 -2.84 13.33 1.36
CA TYR A 198 -2.11 12.69 0.26
C TYR A 198 -1.58 13.68 -0.77
N ARG A 199 -2.14 14.89 -0.81
CA ARG A 199 -1.78 15.95 -1.76
C ARG A 199 -1.08 17.09 -1.07
N SER A 200 -0.18 17.77 -1.78
CA SER A 200 0.40 19.00 -1.25
C SER A 200 -0.61 20.18 -1.34
N PRO A 201 -0.52 21.14 -0.43
CA PRO A 201 -1.30 22.39 -0.54
C PRO A 201 -1.09 23.09 -1.88
N GLN A 202 0.13 23.05 -2.41
CA GLN A 202 0.47 23.64 -3.70
C GLN A 202 -0.31 22.98 -4.86
N GLU A 203 -0.36 21.63 -4.92
CA GLU A 203 -1.13 20.93 -5.97
C GLU A 203 -2.61 21.24 -5.90
N LEU A 204 -3.15 21.34 -4.67
CA LEU A 204 -4.56 21.69 -4.48
C LEU A 204 -4.84 23.11 -4.96
N GLU A 205 -3.98 24.08 -4.66
CA GLU A 205 -4.11 25.46 -5.11
C GLU A 205 -3.98 25.59 -6.65
N GLU A 206 -2.93 25.00 -7.24
CA GLU A 206 -2.69 25.03 -8.67
C GLU A 206 -3.84 24.44 -9.49
N ARG A 207 -4.48 23.40 -8.94
CA ARG A 207 -5.50 22.64 -9.66
C ARG A 207 -6.92 23.10 -9.39
N PHE A 208 -7.20 23.58 -8.21
CA PHE A 208 -8.55 23.87 -7.74
C PHE A 208 -8.72 25.27 -7.15
N GLY A 209 -7.69 26.11 -7.18
CA GLY A 209 -7.80 27.51 -6.84
C GLY A 209 -8.80 28.19 -7.77
N GLY A 210 -9.75 28.90 -7.20
CA GLY A 210 -10.78 29.59 -7.97
C GLY A 210 -12.03 29.86 -7.16
N ASP A 211 -12.97 30.60 -7.79
CA ASP A 211 -14.19 31.03 -7.15
C ASP A 211 -15.22 29.91 -7.03
N ALA A 212 -16.10 30.05 -6.04
CA ALA A 212 -17.23 29.16 -5.87
C ALA A 212 -18.19 29.26 -7.07
N ARG A 213 -18.82 28.14 -7.40
CA ARG A 213 -19.85 28.03 -8.45
C ARG A 213 -21.14 27.52 -7.82
N GLU A 214 -22.27 27.95 -8.38
CA GLU A 214 -23.56 27.43 -7.95
C GLU A 214 -23.79 26.06 -8.59
N VAL A 215 -24.01 25.04 -7.76
CA VAL A 215 -24.32 23.66 -8.16
C VAL A 215 -25.53 23.23 -7.34
N ASP A 216 -26.64 22.96 -7.99
CA ASP A 216 -27.93 22.56 -7.37
C ASP A 216 -28.40 23.54 -6.26
N GLY A 217 -28.23 24.84 -6.49
CA GLY A 217 -28.63 25.89 -5.54
C GLY A 217 -27.68 26.07 -4.35
N VAL A 218 -26.50 25.44 -4.37
CA VAL A 218 -25.47 25.54 -3.33
C VAL A 218 -24.18 26.05 -3.93
N LEU A 219 -23.58 27.07 -3.28
CA LEU A 219 -22.23 27.53 -3.67
C LEU A 219 -21.18 26.50 -3.25
N ARG A 220 -20.38 26.02 -4.20
CA ARG A 220 -19.32 25.04 -3.99
C ARG A 220 -18.02 25.50 -4.64
N PHE A 221 -16.90 25.26 -3.95
CA PHE A 221 -15.57 25.43 -4.53
C PHE A 221 -15.17 24.17 -5.33
N PRO A 222 -14.35 24.31 -6.38
CA PRO A 222 -13.90 23.16 -7.20
C PRO A 222 -13.23 22.05 -6.37
N VAL A 223 -12.50 22.41 -5.31
CA VAL A 223 -11.85 21.44 -4.42
C VAL A 223 -12.86 20.59 -3.63
N GLU A 224 -14.00 21.17 -3.22
CA GLU A 224 -15.06 20.42 -2.52
C GLU A 224 -15.67 19.36 -3.43
N GLU A 225 -15.98 19.71 -4.66
CA GLU A 225 -16.55 18.80 -5.65
C GLU A 225 -15.61 17.62 -5.92
N TRP A 226 -14.31 17.91 -6.09
CA TRP A 226 -13.30 16.91 -6.33
C TRP A 226 -13.15 15.95 -5.13
N LEU A 227 -13.07 16.48 -3.90
CA LEU A 227 -12.95 15.67 -2.68
C LEU A 227 -14.13 14.74 -2.52
N LEU A 228 -15.35 15.27 -2.65
CA LEU A 228 -16.58 14.48 -2.52
C LEU A 228 -16.71 13.43 -3.64
N ALA A 229 -16.34 13.77 -4.88
CA ALA A 229 -16.33 12.81 -5.99
C ALA A 229 -15.35 11.66 -5.73
N LYS A 230 -14.13 11.95 -5.24
CA LYS A 230 -13.14 10.92 -4.89
C LYS A 230 -13.56 10.05 -3.70
N GLY A 231 -14.23 10.66 -2.73
CA GLY A 231 -14.82 9.93 -1.62
C GLY A 231 -15.89 8.93 -2.09
N ARG A 232 -16.86 9.39 -2.88
CA ARG A 232 -17.95 8.56 -3.42
C ARG A 232 -17.44 7.43 -4.32
N GLU A 233 -16.49 7.73 -5.22
CA GLU A 233 -15.83 6.72 -6.07
C GLU A 233 -15.22 5.60 -5.21
N PHE A 234 -14.50 5.96 -4.15
CA PHE A 234 -13.88 4.99 -3.25
C PHE A 234 -14.91 4.14 -2.50
N ALA A 235 -15.99 4.75 -2.02
CA ALA A 235 -17.06 4.08 -1.26
C ALA A 235 -17.87 3.07 -2.09
N THR A 236 -17.69 3.01 -3.42
CA THR A 236 -18.31 1.96 -4.25
C THR A 236 -17.64 0.61 -4.14
N ARG A 237 -16.40 0.56 -3.66
CA ARG A 237 -15.52 -0.63 -3.72
C ARG A 237 -14.80 -0.97 -2.42
N PHE A 238 -14.94 -0.14 -1.37
CA PHE A 238 -14.22 -0.35 -0.13
C PHE A 238 -15.17 -0.32 1.07
N GLU A 239 -15.11 -1.36 1.88
CA GLU A 239 -15.96 -1.50 3.07
C GLU A 239 -15.41 -0.71 4.26
N ALA A 240 -16.29 -0.15 5.09
CA ALA A 240 -15.91 0.63 6.26
C ALA A 240 -15.09 -0.18 7.27
N GLY A 241 -15.46 -1.43 7.51
CA GLY A 241 -14.75 -2.34 8.43
C GLY A 241 -13.31 -2.60 7.97
N ALA A 242 -13.12 -2.95 6.70
CA ALA A 242 -11.80 -3.15 6.11
C ALA A 242 -10.96 -1.86 6.15
N TYR A 243 -11.57 -0.72 5.83
CA TYR A 243 -10.88 0.58 5.90
C TYR A 243 -10.40 0.89 7.32
N SER A 244 -11.27 0.71 8.31
CA SER A 244 -10.93 0.95 9.72
C SER A 244 -9.79 0.05 10.20
N ARG A 245 -9.86 -1.27 9.91
CA ARG A 245 -8.84 -2.26 10.28
C ARG A 245 -7.48 -1.95 9.64
N LEU A 246 -7.43 -1.71 8.34
CA LEU A 246 -6.19 -1.41 7.62
C LEU A 246 -5.62 -0.04 8.01
N SER A 247 -6.47 0.97 8.23
CA SER A 247 -6.04 2.25 8.80
C SER A 247 -5.40 2.07 10.19
N ARG A 248 -5.95 1.19 11.03
CA ARG A 248 -5.38 0.85 12.34
C ARG A 248 -4.06 0.10 12.19
N ALA A 249 -3.96 -0.81 11.23
CA ALA A 249 -2.75 -1.59 10.98
C ALA A 249 -1.54 -0.70 10.61
N ILE A 250 -1.76 0.39 9.88
CA ILE A 250 -0.71 1.40 9.62
C ILE A 250 -0.21 2.02 10.93
N ASP A 251 -1.11 2.42 11.82
CA ASP A 251 -0.74 3.06 13.09
C ASP A 251 -0.03 2.09 14.05
N LEU A 252 -0.35 0.81 13.96
CA LEU A 252 0.28 -0.26 14.74
C LEU A 252 1.65 -0.68 14.20
N HIS A 253 2.03 -0.23 13.01
CA HIS A 253 3.32 -0.59 12.42
C HIS A 253 4.49 -0.15 13.29
N ARG A 254 5.40 -1.10 13.55
CA ARG A 254 6.70 -0.90 14.20
C ARG A 254 7.69 -1.86 13.54
N CYS A 255 8.81 -1.33 13.09
CA CYS A 255 9.89 -2.10 12.46
C CYS A 255 11.22 -1.76 13.12
N ASP A 256 11.94 -2.78 13.53
CA ASP A 256 13.33 -2.66 13.95
C ASP A 256 14.23 -2.83 12.73
N VAL A 257 14.54 -1.72 12.06
CA VAL A 257 15.36 -1.72 10.86
C VAL A 257 16.81 -2.15 11.10
N THR A 258 17.25 -2.24 12.36
CA THR A 258 18.61 -2.73 12.70
C THR A 258 18.77 -4.21 12.39
N ARG A 259 17.66 -4.95 12.23
CA ARG A 259 17.65 -6.38 11.92
C ARG A 259 17.54 -6.69 10.42
N ILE A 260 17.44 -5.67 9.58
CA ILE A 260 17.33 -5.84 8.12
C ILE A 260 18.72 -5.99 7.52
N SER A 261 19.00 -7.14 6.93
CA SER A 261 20.25 -7.44 6.19
C SER A 261 20.13 -7.21 4.68
N ALA A 262 18.90 -7.15 4.16
CA ALA A 262 18.63 -6.95 2.75
C ALA A 262 19.15 -5.60 2.23
N SER A 263 19.66 -5.57 0.98
CA SER A 263 20.00 -4.31 0.30
C SER A 263 18.76 -3.44 0.19
N THR A 264 18.72 -2.33 0.95
CA THR A 264 17.52 -1.52 1.10
C THR A 264 17.65 -0.19 0.36
N THR A 265 16.62 0.17 -0.39
CA THR A 265 16.42 1.50 -0.97
C THR A 265 15.17 2.13 -0.36
N LEU A 266 15.32 3.28 0.28
CA LEU A 266 14.22 4.11 0.78
C LEU A 266 13.98 5.23 -0.23
N ILE A 267 12.75 5.36 -0.72
CA ILE A 267 12.35 6.42 -1.64
C ILE A 267 11.28 7.26 -0.96
N GLY A 268 11.50 8.57 -0.85
CA GLY A 268 10.53 9.51 -0.27
C GLY A 268 10.11 10.59 -1.25
N ALA A 269 8.87 11.02 -1.16
CA ALA A 269 8.39 12.22 -1.83
C ALA A 269 8.65 13.47 -0.97
N ASP A 270 8.80 14.62 -1.61
CA ASP A 270 8.94 15.90 -0.92
C ASP A 270 8.18 16.98 -1.71
N PRO A 271 7.16 17.61 -1.12
CA PRO A 271 6.65 17.40 0.24
C PRO A 271 5.70 16.19 0.35
N ASP A 272 5.85 15.40 1.42
CA ASP A 272 4.88 14.37 1.84
C ASP A 272 4.44 14.68 3.27
N LEU A 273 3.15 14.95 3.49
CA LEU A 273 2.62 15.37 4.79
C LEU A 273 2.53 14.23 5.81
N ILE A 274 2.35 12.99 5.35
CA ILE A 274 2.16 11.83 6.25
C ILE A 274 3.40 10.96 6.41
N VAL A 275 4.37 11.08 5.50
CA VAL A 275 5.70 10.49 5.60
C VAL A 275 6.75 11.53 5.21
N PRO A 276 7.01 12.53 6.05
CA PRO A 276 8.00 13.56 5.75
C PRO A 276 9.37 12.97 5.42
N PHE A 277 10.06 13.52 4.41
CA PHE A 277 11.37 13.00 3.98
C PHE A 277 12.39 12.96 5.12
N GLU A 278 12.31 13.89 6.08
CA GLU A 278 13.17 13.89 7.27
C GLU A 278 12.94 12.67 8.17
N GLN A 279 11.71 12.14 8.21
CA GLN A 279 11.45 10.88 8.92
C GLN A 279 12.19 9.71 8.26
N LEU A 280 12.18 9.63 6.92
CA LEU A 280 12.94 8.60 6.20
C LEU A 280 14.44 8.75 6.38
N ARG A 281 14.96 9.99 6.45
CA ARG A 281 16.36 10.25 6.78
C ARG A 281 16.72 9.73 8.18
N ALA A 282 15.85 9.98 9.16
CA ALA A 282 16.04 9.47 10.52
C ALA A 282 15.97 7.93 10.59
N VAL A 283 15.11 7.31 9.78
CA VAL A 283 15.04 5.84 9.64
C VAL A 283 16.31 5.30 9.00
N ALA A 284 16.79 5.91 7.92
CA ALA A 284 18.00 5.49 7.21
C ALA A 284 19.24 5.48 8.13
N ALA A 285 19.34 6.44 9.05
CA ALA A 285 20.43 6.51 10.01
C ALA A 285 20.46 5.37 11.05
N LYS A 286 19.38 4.58 11.16
CA LYS A 286 19.30 3.44 12.10
C LYS A 286 19.77 2.13 11.49
N PHE A 287 19.85 2.02 10.17
CA PHE A 287 20.27 0.79 9.52
C PHE A 287 21.74 0.47 9.83
N PRO A 288 22.09 -0.81 10.06
CA PRO A 288 23.49 -1.20 10.30
C PRO A 288 24.37 -1.00 9.06
N THR A 289 23.80 -1.21 7.88
CA THR A 289 24.39 -0.85 6.58
C THR A 289 23.53 0.26 5.97
N PRO A 290 24.08 1.45 5.72
CA PRO A 290 23.29 2.58 5.23
C PRO A 290 22.50 2.21 3.97
N PRO A 291 21.17 2.40 3.97
CA PRO A 291 20.35 2.15 2.78
C PRO A 291 20.57 3.27 1.76
N ARG A 292 20.24 2.99 0.51
CA ARG A 292 20.14 4.05 -0.50
C ARG A 292 18.92 4.91 -0.17
N LEU A 293 19.13 6.20 0.09
CA LEU A 293 18.03 7.14 0.36
C LEU A 293 17.85 8.05 -0.84
N LYS A 294 16.68 7.98 -1.47
CA LYS A 294 16.33 8.71 -2.69
C LYS A 294 15.15 9.64 -2.45
N ARG A 295 15.16 10.80 -3.10
CA ARG A 295 14.08 11.80 -3.02
C ARG A 295 13.44 12.01 -4.38
N ILE A 296 12.11 12.09 -4.38
CA ILE A 296 11.31 12.58 -5.52
C ILE A 296 10.70 13.91 -5.10
N THR A 297 11.07 15.01 -5.79
CA THR A 297 10.38 16.30 -5.61
C THR A 297 9.11 16.28 -6.45
N SER A 298 7.95 16.45 -5.81
CA SER A 298 6.66 16.34 -6.47
C SER A 298 5.59 17.10 -5.72
N SER A 299 4.80 17.90 -6.41
CA SER A 299 3.61 18.54 -5.84
C SER A 299 2.51 17.54 -5.44
N PHE A 300 2.58 16.29 -5.92
CA PHE A 300 1.59 15.26 -5.59
C PHE A 300 1.71 14.68 -4.18
N GLY A 301 2.70 15.11 -3.38
CA GLY A 301 2.83 14.68 -1.99
C GLY A 301 2.97 13.16 -1.84
N HIS A 302 2.20 12.56 -0.94
CA HIS A 302 2.24 11.11 -0.70
C HIS A 302 1.88 10.29 -1.95
N ASP A 303 1.00 10.80 -2.81
CA ASP A 303 0.59 10.12 -4.06
C ASP A 303 1.67 10.19 -5.17
N ALA A 304 2.85 10.75 -4.92
CA ALA A 304 3.96 10.79 -5.90
C ALA A 304 4.29 9.41 -6.47
N PHE A 305 4.19 8.33 -5.67
CA PHE A 305 4.44 6.98 -6.15
C PHE A 305 3.42 6.47 -7.19
N LEU A 306 2.27 7.13 -7.31
CA LEU A 306 1.27 6.88 -8.36
C LEU A 306 1.37 7.84 -9.53
N LYS A 307 2.00 9.00 -9.35
CA LYS A 307 2.00 10.10 -10.31
C LYS A 307 3.34 10.32 -11.01
N GLU A 308 4.44 10.17 -10.29
CA GLU A 308 5.80 10.39 -10.81
C GLU A 308 6.38 9.12 -11.45
N SER A 309 5.66 8.57 -12.42
CA SER A 309 5.96 7.25 -12.98
C SER A 309 7.37 7.14 -13.57
N ALA A 310 7.85 8.18 -14.27
CA ALA A 310 9.18 8.15 -14.90
C ALA A 310 10.30 8.21 -13.86
N ALA A 311 10.21 9.15 -12.91
CA ALA A 311 11.20 9.29 -11.85
C ALA A 311 11.27 8.03 -10.98
N LEU A 312 10.11 7.51 -10.60
CA LEU A 312 10.02 6.30 -9.80
C LEU A 312 10.56 5.07 -10.53
N GLY A 313 10.23 4.92 -11.83
CA GLY A 313 10.70 3.82 -12.66
C GLY A 313 12.24 3.79 -12.78
N ALA A 314 12.87 4.95 -12.94
CA ALA A 314 14.33 5.06 -12.96
C ALA A 314 14.96 4.62 -11.62
N LEU A 315 14.39 5.07 -10.49
CA LEU A 315 14.86 4.71 -9.16
C LEU A 315 14.65 3.21 -8.85
N GLN A 316 13.55 2.62 -9.30
CA GLN A 316 13.31 1.18 -9.17
C GLN A 316 14.31 0.37 -10.01
N THR A 317 14.61 0.80 -11.22
CA THR A 317 15.61 0.14 -12.08
C THR A 317 16.98 0.15 -11.41
N GLU A 318 17.39 1.28 -10.82
CA GLU A 318 18.64 1.38 -10.04
C GLU A 318 18.64 0.48 -8.80
N ALA A 319 17.48 0.36 -8.13
CA ALA A 319 17.37 -0.39 -6.89
C ALA A 319 17.32 -1.91 -7.10
N LEU A 320 16.81 -2.37 -8.25
CA LEU A 320 16.60 -3.78 -8.58
C LEU A 320 17.72 -4.38 -9.48
N SER A 321 18.64 -3.55 -9.95
CA SER A 321 19.88 -3.99 -10.61
C SER A 321 20.97 -4.46 -9.59
#